data_e0c41948d942b31430350fb25dba8286
#
_entry.id   e0c41948d942b31430350fb25dba8286
#
_cell.length_a   1.000
_cell.length_b   1.000
_cell.length_c   1.000
_cell.angle_alpha   90.00
_cell.angle_beta   90.00
_cell.angle_gamma   90.00
#
_symmetry.space_group_name_H-M   'P 1'
#
loop_
_entity.id
_entity.type
_entity.pdbx_description
1 polymer ?
#
loop_
_entity_poly.entity_id
_entity_poly.type
_entity_poly.pdbx_seq_one_letter_code
_entity_poly.pdbx_strand_id
1 'polypeptide(L)'
;MINAREIAALRDAMRAVHAEGEVPALVTLLQVDGSAYRRPGAKMLVRPDGATTCMISGGCLEPELAEVAREVLASGKPRRVRYDLSEEEVWGLGLGCGGAIDLYIEPLHRQSVPAQWVELQAAGAPAVLASMFTKNGATHRLFRGPAPAGNGGNSGSGEPLSAEPMNDRVAARAAQLLEAGSSASKLESVDGHEVFFDLSTSVPELVLFGGGPGAVPLAARAVEIGFRVIVVDPRTSVANTASFPDAEIVAAHPEQYPELVPVSPHSHVVIMNHHLERDREALVYAIEHTPAYIGVLGPRRRFEKLLDALEAEGRKPDEDAVHRVHNPVGLDIGAEGPEEIALSILAEILAEQRGHSGTRLMDKGSGIHERRSSRVHGRAHSGTAAQGRSAAAAQN
;
A
#
# COMPACT_ATOMS: atom_id res chain seq x y z
N MET A 1 -4.51 -1.21 -4.69
CA MET A 1 -4.71 0.06 -3.93
C MET A 1 -4.30 1.23 -4.80
N ILE A 2 -5.04 2.30 -4.78
CA ILE A 2 -4.59 3.61 -5.26
C ILE A 2 -3.46 4.05 -4.31
N ASN A 3 -2.35 4.58 -4.83
CA ASN A 3 -1.31 5.13 -3.98
C ASN A 3 -1.68 6.54 -3.49
N ALA A 4 -1.05 7.00 -2.42
CA ALA A 4 -1.38 8.29 -1.80
C ALA A 4 -1.20 9.48 -2.77
N ARG A 5 -0.25 9.41 -3.70
CA ARG A 5 -0.01 10.44 -4.71
C ARG A 5 -1.11 10.50 -5.76
N GLU A 6 -1.59 9.32 -6.23
CA GLU A 6 -2.70 9.27 -7.19
C GLU A 6 -3.99 9.82 -6.57
N ILE A 7 -4.30 9.45 -5.32
CA ILE A 7 -5.52 9.95 -4.69
C ILE A 7 -5.43 11.43 -4.36
N ALA A 8 -4.25 11.95 -4.03
CA ALA A 8 -4.03 13.40 -3.88
C ALA A 8 -4.26 14.14 -5.20
N ALA A 9 -3.73 13.64 -6.32
CA ALA A 9 -3.94 14.22 -7.65
C ALA A 9 -5.43 14.20 -8.04
N LEU A 10 -6.14 13.11 -7.74
CA LEU A 10 -7.57 12.98 -8.00
C LEU A 10 -8.40 13.97 -7.17
N ARG A 11 -8.07 14.14 -5.88
CA ARG A 11 -8.69 15.14 -4.99
C ARG A 11 -8.47 16.56 -5.51
N ASP A 12 -7.24 16.90 -5.88
CA ASP A 12 -6.88 18.25 -6.32
C ASP A 12 -7.58 18.58 -7.65
N ALA A 13 -7.65 17.64 -8.58
CA ALA A 13 -8.42 17.76 -9.81
C ALA A 13 -9.93 17.93 -9.53
N MET A 14 -10.49 17.14 -8.63
CA MET A 14 -11.89 17.28 -8.19
C MET A 14 -12.18 18.68 -7.64
N ARG A 15 -11.30 19.17 -6.75
CA ARG A 15 -11.45 20.50 -6.14
C ARG A 15 -11.36 21.62 -7.18
N ALA A 16 -10.46 21.50 -8.15
CA ALA A 16 -10.30 22.47 -9.24
C ALA A 16 -11.59 22.57 -10.08
N VAL A 17 -12.14 21.43 -10.51
CA VAL A 17 -13.39 21.40 -11.28
C VAL A 17 -14.56 21.99 -10.47
N HIS A 18 -14.67 21.65 -9.20
CA HIS A 18 -15.70 22.22 -8.33
C HIS A 18 -15.53 23.74 -8.09
N ALA A 19 -14.29 24.25 -8.10
CA ALA A 19 -14.03 25.70 -8.00
C ALA A 19 -14.46 26.47 -9.24
N GLU A 20 -14.43 25.81 -10.41
CA GLU A 20 -14.97 26.32 -11.69
C GLU A 20 -16.50 26.27 -11.76
N GLY A 21 -17.18 25.70 -10.75
CA GLY A 21 -18.63 25.53 -10.72
C GLY A 21 -19.12 24.33 -11.53
N GLU A 22 -18.23 23.49 -11.99
CA GLU A 22 -18.53 22.32 -12.78
C GLU A 22 -18.58 21.03 -11.94
N VAL A 23 -19.10 19.95 -12.52
CA VAL A 23 -19.18 18.62 -11.90
C VAL A 23 -18.36 17.64 -12.74
N PRO A 24 -17.32 17.02 -12.20
CA PRO A 24 -16.60 15.94 -12.88
C PRO A 24 -17.33 14.61 -12.74
N ALA A 25 -16.96 13.61 -13.56
CA ALA A 25 -17.36 12.22 -13.36
C ALA A 25 -16.25 11.43 -12.65
N LEU A 26 -16.67 10.52 -11.77
CA LEU A 26 -15.80 9.54 -11.14
C LEU A 26 -16.02 8.17 -11.79
N VAL A 27 -14.94 7.59 -12.31
CA VAL A 27 -14.89 6.22 -12.80
C VAL A 27 -14.24 5.38 -11.74
N THR A 28 -14.91 4.32 -11.28
CA THR A 28 -14.41 3.39 -10.25
C THR A 28 -14.38 1.97 -10.82
N LEU A 29 -13.23 1.29 -10.69
CA LEU A 29 -13.07 -0.12 -11.04
C LEU A 29 -13.64 -1.00 -9.91
N LEU A 30 -14.72 -1.72 -10.21
CA LEU A 30 -15.45 -2.56 -9.24
C LEU A 30 -14.90 -3.99 -9.16
N GLN A 31 -14.66 -4.59 -10.33
CA GLN A 31 -14.25 -6.00 -10.43
C GLN A 31 -13.31 -6.21 -11.61
N VAL A 32 -12.46 -7.21 -11.46
CA VAL A 32 -11.57 -7.71 -12.50
C VAL A 32 -11.73 -9.22 -12.56
N ASP A 33 -12.04 -9.75 -13.73
CA ASP A 33 -12.04 -11.16 -14.04
C ASP A 33 -10.81 -11.44 -14.91
N GLY A 34 -9.97 -12.38 -14.53
CA GLY A 34 -8.70 -12.64 -15.22
C GLY A 34 -7.61 -11.60 -14.92
N SER A 35 -6.92 -11.13 -15.95
CA SER A 35 -5.82 -10.17 -15.82
C SER A 35 -6.22 -8.77 -16.27
N ALA A 36 -5.91 -7.76 -15.47
CA ALA A 36 -6.07 -6.36 -15.81
C ALA A 36 -4.93 -5.51 -15.23
N TYR A 37 -4.72 -4.33 -15.82
CA TYR A 37 -3.66 -3.40 -15.41
C TYR A 37 -3.83 -2.90 -13.97
N ARG A 38 -5.07 -2.66 -13.54
CA ARG A 38 -5.41 -2.14 -12.20
C ARG A 38 -6.25 -3.16 -11.43
N ARG A 39 -6.43 -2.89 -10.14
CA ARG A 39 -7.25 -3.69 -9.24
C ARG A 39 -8.53 -2.95 -8.84
N PRO A 40 -9.55 -3.66 -8.31
CA PRO A 40 -10.74 -3.03 -7.75
C PRO A 40 -10.39 -1.90 -6.78
N GLY A 41 -11.13 -0.80 -6.85
CA GLY A 41 -10.87 0.44 -6.13
C GLY A 41 -10.04 1.47 -6.90
N ALA A 42 -9.42 1.12 -8.04
CA ALA A 42 -8.78 2.09 -8.92
C ALA A 42 -9.80 3.12 -9.43
N LYS A 43 -9.37 4.38 -9.54
CA LYS A 43 -10.24 5.50 -9.91
C LYS A 43 -9.62 6.35 -11.00
N MET A 44 -10.48 6.96 -11.79
CA MET A 44 -10.15 8.01 -12.75
C MET A 44 -11.20 9.11 -12.66
N LEU A 45 -10.76 10.35 -12.66
CA LEU A 45 -11.64 11.51 -12.75
C LEU A 45 -11.68 11.97 -14.20
N VAL A 46 -12.87 12.29 -14.68
CA VAL A 46 -13.11 12.85 -16.02
C VAL A 46 -13.76 14.21 -15.87
N ARG A 47 -13.13 15.23 -16.43
CA ARG A 47 -13.66 16.60 -16.48
C ARG A 47 -14.75 16.72 -17.58
N PRO A 48 -15.61 17.73 -17.54
CA PRO A 48 -16.60 17.98 -18.60
C PRO A 48 -15.98 18.16 -20.00
N ASP A 49 -14.77 18.68 -20.10
CA ASP A 49 -14.02 18.83 -21.34
C ASP A 49 -13.41 17.51 -21.86
N GLY A 50 -13.51 16.42 -21.07
CA GLY A 50 -12.96 15.10 -21.38
C GLY A 50 -11.53 14.87 -20.87
N ALA A 51 -10.88 15.86 -20.26
CA ALA A 51 -9.58 15.67 -19.65
C ALA A 51 -9.66 14.70 -18.47
N THR A 52 -8.66 13.82 -18.35
CA THR A 52 -8.65 12.75 -17.33
C THR A 52 -7.54 12.94 -16.31
N THR A 53 -7.79 12.51 -15.08
CA THR A 53 -6.78 12.41 -14.02
C THR A 53 -6.79 11.01 -13.46
N CYS A 54 -5.60 10.40 -13.29
CA CYS A 54 -5.37 8.99 -13.01
C CYS A 54 -5.82 8.08 -14.19
N MET A 55 -5.66 6.77 -14.03
CA MET A 55 -5.94 5.82 -15.12
C MET A 55 -6.48 4.49 -14.60
N ILE A 56 -7.21 3.80 -15.45
CA ILE A 56 -7.82 2.48 -15.20
C ILE A 56 -7.10 1.38 -15.98
N SER A 57 -6.78 1.61 -17.26
CA SER A 57 -6.33 0.57 -18.19
C SER A 57 -4.88 0.74 -18.68
N GLY A 58 -4.21 1.81 -18.27
CA GLY A 58 -2.87 2.13 -18.78
C GLY A 58 -2.87 2.87 -20.12
N GLY A 59 -3.97 3.51 -20.49
CA GLY A 59 -4.08 4.36 -21.67
C GLY A 59 -5.02 3.83 -22.76
N CYS A 60 -5.43 2.58 -22.71
CA CYS A 60 -6.18 1.93 -23.79
C CYS A 60 -7.67 2.29 -23.79
N LEU A 61 -8.31 2.30 -22.63
CA LEU A 61 -9.75 2.55 -22.49
C LEU A 61 -10.09 3.98 -22.08
N GLU A 62 -9.11 4.76 -21.67
CA GLU A 62 -9.33 6.11 -21.13
C GLU A 62 -10.10 7.03 -22.09
N PRO A 63 -9.82 7.07 -23.42
CA PRO A 63 -10.59 7.87 -24.34
C PRO A 63 -12.06 7.47 -24.41
N GLU A 64 -12.37 6.18 -24.46
CA GLU A 64 -13.75 5.67 -24.50
C GLU A 64 -14.46 5.92 -23.17
N LEU A 65 -13.79 5.70 -22.05
CA LEU A 65 -14.31 6.01 -20.72
C LEU A 65 -14.62 7.49 -20.54
N ALA A 66 -13.83 8.38 -21.16
CA ALA A 66 -14.09 9.81 -21.16
C ALA A 66 -15.37 10.15 -21.93
N GLU A 67 -15.66 9.47 -23.06
CA GLU A 67 -16.93 9.65 -23.80
C GLU A 67 -18.13 9.20 -22.96
N VAL A 68 -18.06 7.98 -22.38
CA VAL A 68 -19.13 7.47 -21.51
C VAL A 68 -19.34 8.39 -20.30
N ALA A 69 -18.27 8.92 -19.72
CA ALA A 69 -18.35 9.86 -18.61
C ALA A 69 -19.04 11.17 -18.99
N ARG A 70 -18.81 11.69 -20.21
CA ARG A 70 -19.52 12.87 -20.73
C ARG A 70 -21.03 12.61 -20.91
N GLU A 71 -21.41 11.42 -21.39
CA GLU A 71 -22.82 11.01 -21.46
C GLU A 71 -23.46 10.96 -20.06
N VAL A 72 -22.74 10.42 -19.07
CA VAL A 72 -23.16 10.38 -17.66
C VAL A 72 -23.35 11.78 -17.10
N LEU A 73 -22.42 12.70 -17.37
CA LEU A 73 -22.54 14.10 -16.93
C LEU A 73 -23.72 14.81 -17.60
N ALA A 74 -23.91 14.60 -18.90
CA ALA A 74 -25.02 15.21 -19.64
C ALA A 74 -26.40 14.71 -19.20
N SER A 75 -26.52 13.41 -18.87
CA SER A 75 -27.78 12.80 -18.43
C SER A 75 -28.01 12.92 -16.90
N GLY A 76 -26.98 13.18 -16.11
CA GLY A 76 -27.00 13.14 -14.65
C GLY A 76 -27.23 11.73 -14.08
N LYS A 77 -27.23 10.69 -14.92
CA LYS A 77 -27.52 9.31 -14.51
C LYS A 77 -26.23 8.48 -14.47
N PRO A 78 -25.90 7.85 -13.33
CA PRO A 78 -24.75 6.98 -13.25
C PRO A 78 -24.91 5.75 -14.16
N ARG A 79 -23.78 5.16 -14.54
CA ARG A 79 -23.74 4.02 -15.46
C ARG A 79 -22.72 2.97 -15.00
N ARG A 80 -23.13 1.70 -15.07
CA ARG A 80 -22.21 0.56 -14.94
C ARG A 80 -21.91 0.03 -16.33
N VAL A 81 -20.62 -0.19 -16.61
CA VAL A 81 -20.12 -0.71 -17.89
C VAL A 81 -19.16 -1.87 -17.65
N ARG A 82 -19.21 -2.85 -18.54
CA ARG A 82 -18.30 -3.98 -18.53
C ARG A 82 -17.54 -4.02 -19.84
N TYR A 83 -16.22 -4.12 -19.74
CA TYR A 83 -15.34 -4.31 -20.90
C TYR A 83 -14.71 -5.68 -20.83
N ASP A 84 -14.88 -6.43 -21.91
CA ASP A 84 -14.12 -7.66 -22.13
C ASP A 84 -12.83 -7.30 -22.87
N LEU A 85 -11.67 -7.63 -22.24
CA LEU A 85 -10.34 -7.34 -22.77
C LEU A 85 -9.72 -8.56 -23.48
N SER A 86 -10.53 -9.58 -23.79
CA SER A 86 -10.11 -10.73 -24.58
C SER A 86 -9.84 -10.33 -26.03
N GLU A 87 -9.01 -11.12 -26.74
CA GLU A 87 -8.48 -10.75 -28.06
C GLU A 87 -9.56 -10.59 -29.15
N GLU A 88 -10.78 -11.16 -28.97
CA GLU A 88 -11.79 -11.23 -30.02
C GLU A 88 -12.71 -10.01 -30.10
N GLU A 89 -12.86 -9.22 -29.03
CA GLU A 89 -13.90 -8.17 -28.97
C GLU A 89 -13.39 -6.73 -28.84
N VAL A 90 -12.13 -6.49 -28.49
CA VAL A 90 -11.63 -5.13 -28.27
C VAL A 90 -11.11 -4.51 -29.57
N TRP A 91 -12.03 -3.99 -30.41
CA TRP A 91 -11.80 -2.93 -31.40
C TRP A 91 -10.57 -3.07 -32.32
N GLY A 92 -10.07 -4.27 -32.57
CA GLY A 92 -8.89 -4.47 -33.40
C GLY A 92 -7.57 -3.93 -32.82
N LEU A 93 -7.51 -3.58 -31.55
CA LEU A 93 -6.34 -3.04 -30.88
C LEU A 93 -5.41 -4.10 -30.31
N GLY A 94 -5.77 -5.39 -30.35
CA GLY A 94 -4.89 -6.50 -29.95
C GLY A 94 -4.37 -6.40 -28.51
N LEU A 95 -5.21 -6.01 -27.56
CA LEU A 95 -4.80 -5.71 -26.19
C LEU A 95 -4.47 -6.93 -25.35
N GLY A 96 -4.43 -8.13 -25.85
CA GLY A 96 -3.90 -9.36 -25.26
C GLY A 96 -3.95 -9.54 -23.71
N CYS A 97 -4.75 -8.75 -22.99
CA CYS A 97 -4.79 -8.77 -21.52
C CYS A 97 -5.61 -9.93 -20.96
N GLY A 98 -6.46 -10.57 -21.78
CA GLY A 98 -7.18 -11.81 -21.45
C GLY A 98 -8.08 -11.73 -20.21
N GLY A 99 -8.68 -10.59 -19.91
CA GLY A 99 -9.56 -10.41 -18.75
C GLY A 99 -10.79 -9.56 -19.05
N ALA A 100 -11.65 -9.36 -18.05
CA ALA A 100 -12.76 -8.42 -18.12
C ALA A 100 -12.76 -7.49 -16.90
N ILE A 101 -13.28 -6.26 -17.08
CA ILE A 101 -13.39 -5.27 -16.00
C ILE A 101 -14.80 -4.72 -15.93
N ASP A 102 -15.31 -4.58 -14.72
CA ASP A 102 -16.54 -3.88 -14.41
C ASP A 102 -16.25 -2.51 -13.81
N LEU A 103 -16.85 -1.48 -14.36
CA LEU A 103 -16.66 -0.10 -13.97
C LEU A 103 -17.99 0.55 -13.59
N TYR A 104 -17.94 1.47 -12.65
CA TYR A 104 -19.05 2.36 -12.30
C TYR A 104 -18.65 3.81 -12.56
N ILE A 105 -19.50 4.54 -13.24
CA ILE A 105 -19.28 5.94 -13.65
C ILE A 105 -20.42 6.76 -13.10
N GLU A 106 -20.11 7.77 -12.31
CA GLU A 106 -21.11 8.62 -11.67
C GLU A 106 -20.70 10.10 -11.65
N PRO A 107 -21.65 11.05 -11.67
CA PRO A 107 -21.36 12.46 -11.43
C PRO A 107 -20.85 12.66 -9.99
N LEU A 108 -19.72 13.34 -9.84
CA LEU A 108 -19.08 13.59 -8.55
C LEU A 108 -19.46 14.97 -8.03
N HIS A 109 -20.67 15.10 -7.48
CA HIS A 109 -21.14 16.36 -6.91
C HIS A 109 -20.38 16.73 -5.64
N ARG A 110 -20.14 18.04 -5.41
CA ARG A 110 -19.31 18.56 -4.31
C ARG A 110 -19.67 18.06 -2.92
N GLN A 111 -20.95 17.82 -2.64
CA GLN A 111 -21.45 17.38 -1.33
C GLN A 111 -21.81 15.88 -1.31
N SER A 112 -21.53 15.15 -2.37
CA SER A 112 -21.84 13.73 -2.44
C SER A 112 -20.94 12.89 -1.50
N VAL A 113 -21.44 11.73 -1.11
CA VAL A 113 -20.65 10.78 -0.29
C VAL A 113 -19.38 10.33 -1.02
N PRO A 114 -19.39 10.04 -2.35
CA PRO A 114 -18.16 9.77 -3.09
C PRO A 114 -17.13 10.91 -3.09
N ALA A 115 -17.56 12.19 -3.10
CA ALA A 115 -16.63 13.32 -2.99
C ALA A 115 -15.98 13.37 -1.59
N GLN A 116 -16.75 13.15 -0.52
CA GLN A 116 -16.24 13.05 0.84
C GLN A 116 -15.28 11.86 0.98
N TRP A 117 -15.55 10.76 0.27
CA TRP A 117 -14.69 9.61 0.20
C TRP A 117 -13.30 9.92 -0.38
N VAL A 118 -13.24 10.64 -1.50
CA VAL A 118 -11.99 11.10 -2.11
C VAL A 118 -11.18 11.95 -1.13
N GLU A 119 -11.83 12.85 -0.40
CA GLU A 119 -11.17 13.67 0.63
C GLU A 119 -10.59 12.82 1.76
N LEU A 120 -11.34 11.84 2.26
CA LEU A 120 -10.89 10.95 3.33
C LEU A 120 -9.73 10.04 2.90
N GLN A 121 -9.80 9.50 1.68
CA GLN A 121 -8.70 8.70 1.12
C GLN A 121 -7.42 9.54 1.02
N ALA A 122 -7.55 10.79 0.54
CA ALA A 122 -6.41 11.70 0.40
C ALA A 122 -5.83 12.15 1.77
N ALA A 123 -6.65 12.13 2.82
CA ALA A 123 -6.20 12.37 4.19
C ALA A 123 -5.56 11.11 4.84
N GLY A 124 -5.56 9.96 4.14
CA GLY A 124 -5.01 8.71 4.67
C GLY A 124 -5.78 8.17 5.88
N ALA A 125 -7.07 8.48 5.98
CA ALA A 125 -7.90 8.00 7.08
C ALA A 125 -8.41 6.57 6.80
N PRO A 126 -8.29 5.63 7.75
CA PRO A 126 -8.89 4.31 7.62
C PRO A 126 -10.41 4.44 7.53
N ALA A 127 -10.97 3.97 6.44
CA ALA A 127 -12.41 4.09 6.18
C ALA A 127 -12.87 3.07 5.13
N VAL A 128 -14.19 2.85 5.04
CA VAL A 128 -14.84 2.06 4.01
C VAL A 128 -15.98 2.86 3.40
N LEU A 129 -15.98 2.98 2.08
CA LEU A 129 -17.18 3.38 1.33
C LEU A 129 -17.89 2.12 0.88
N ALA A 130 -19.10 1.89 1.39
CA ALA A 130 -19.99 0.85 0.88
C ALA A 130 -20.94 1.47 -0.17
N SER A 131 -20.90 0.92 -1.38
CA SER A 131 -21.75 1.32 -2.50
C SER A 131 -22.67 0.16 -2.86
N MET A 132 -23.94 0.25 -2.50
CA MET A 132 -24.97 -0.76 -2.78
C MET A 132 -25.65 -0.44 -4.10
N PHE A 133 -25.56 -1.36 -5.08
CA PHE A 133 -26.08 -1.15 -6.42
C PHE A 133 -27.57 -1.49 -6.51
N THR A 134 -28.30 -0.64 -7.24
CA THR A 134 -29.69 -0.80 -7.59
C THR A 134 -29.86 -0.62 -9.10
N LYS A 135 -31.08 -0.83 -9.61
CA LYS A 135 -31.40 -0.59 -11.04
C LYS A 135 -31.22 0.89 -11.45
N ASN A 136 -31.26 1.82 -10.50
CA ASN A 136 -31.24 3.26 -10.74
C ASN A 136 -29.92 3.94 -10.39
N GLY A 137 -28.91 3.18 -9.97
CA GLY A 137 -27.62 3.71 -9.52
C GLY A 137 -27.12 3.02 -8.24
N ALA A 138 -26.32 3.71 -7.47
CA ALA A 138 -25.79 3.21 -6.20
C ALA A 138 -26.20 4.11 -5.04
N THR A 139 -26.47 3.48 -3.88
CA THR A 139 -26.58 4.15 -2.58
C THR A 139 -25.25 4.01 -1.87
N HIS A 140 -24.70 5.12 -1.38
CA HIS A 140 -23.37 5.17 -0.77
C HIS A 140 -23.45 5.42 0.72
N ARG A 141 -22.67 4.68 1.51
CA ARG A 141 -22.51 4.92 2.94
C ARG A 141 -21.04 4.84 3.34
N LEU A 142 -20.61 5.79 4.16
CA LEU A 142 -19.25 5.92 4.59
C LEU A 142 -19.10 5.50 6.05
N PHE A 143 -18.13 4.62 6.32
CA PHE A 143 -17.78 4.14 7.64
C PHE A 143 -16.34 4.53 7.94
N ARG A 144 -16.08 5.13 9.10
CA ARG A 144 -14.72 5.46 9.55
C ARG A 144 -14.18 4.36 10.46
N GLY A 145 -12.92 4.01 10.26
CA GLY A 145 -12.15 3.23 11.21
C GLY A 145 -11.70 4.06 12.41
N PRO A 146 -11.16 3.42 13.46
CA PRO A 146 -10.54 4.11 14.57
C PRO A 146 -9.39 5.00 14.07
N ALA A 147 -9.27 6.19 14.62
CA ALA A 147 -8.14 7.07 14.32
C ALA A 147 -6.84 6.39 14.79
N PRO A 148 -5.73 6.50 14.02
CA PRO A 148 -4.44 6.02 14.48
C PRO A 148 -4.08 6.71 15.81
N ALA A 149 -3.56 5.91 16.75
CA ALA A 149 -3.14 6.41 18.06
C ALA A 149 -2.05 7.49 17.86
N GLY A 150 -2.33 8.73 18.24
CA GLY A 150 -1.37 9.83 18.14
C GLY A 150 -1.96 11.22 17.93
N ASN A 151 -3.12 11.34 17.33
CA ASN A 151 -3.83 12.62 17.26
C ASN A 151 -5.08 12.54 18.12
N GLY A 152 -5.14 13.34 19.19
CA GLY A 152 -6.23 13.40 20.16
C GLY A 152 -7.60 13.80 19.59
N GLY A 153 -8.09 13.00 18.67
CA GLY A 153 -9.40 13.08 18.05
C GLY A 153 -10.25 11.89 18.51
N ASN A 154 -11.39 12.22 19.09
CA ASN A 154 -12.44 11.35 19.60
C ASN A 154 -12.56 10.02 18.85
N SER A 155 -12.35 8.90 19.55
CA SER A 155 -12.49 7.54 19.06
C SER A 155 -13.98 7.22 18.85
N GLY A 156 -14.53 7.69 17.75
CA GLY A 156 -15.88 7.34 17.28
C GLY A 156 -15.82 5.99 16.55
N SER A 157 -16.18 4.94 17.25
CA SER A 157 -16.48 3.63 16.66
C SER A 157 -17.57 3.76 15.61
N GLY A 158 -17.22 3.48 14.34
CA GLY A 158 -18.19 3.03 13.31
C GLY A 158 -19.44 3.84 13.04
N GLU A 159 -19.53 5.11 13.43
CA GLU A 159 -20.72 5.91 13.14
C GLU A 159 -20.80 6.27 11.66
N PRO A 160 -21.97 6.05 11.03
CA PRO A 160 -22.19 6.40 9.64
C PRO A 160 -22.18 7.91 9.44
N LEU A 161 -21.37 8.39 8.48
CA LEU A 161 -21.31 9.80 8.09
C LEU A 161 -22.46 10.24 7.17
N SER A 162 -23.30 9.31 6.71
CA SER A 162 -24.44 9.59 5.83
C SER A 162 -25.73 9.05 6.43
N ALA A 163 -26.80 9.83 6.33
CA ALA A 163 -28.12 9.51 6.89
C ALA A 163 -28.95 8.52 6.02
N GLU A 164 -28.39 7.96 4.95
CA GLU A 164 -29.12 7.06 4.08
C GLU A 164 -29.28 5.66 4.72
N PRO A 165 -30.49 5.08 4.71
CA PRO A 165 -30.74 3.76 5.28
C PRO A 165 -30.03 2.69 4.45
N MET A 166 -29.03 2.08 5.02
CA MET A 166 -28.35 0.91 4.48
C MET A 166 -28.54 -0.25 5.46
N ASN A 167 -28.71 -1.46 4.93
CA ASN A 167 -28.92 -2.67 5.70
C ASN A 167 -27.84 -2.84 6.79
N ASP A 168 -28.24 -3.23 8.01
CA ASP A 168 -27.36 -3.46 9.16
C ASP A 168 -26.25 -4.48 8.87
N ARG A 169 -26.51 -5.45 7.98
CA ARG A 169 -25.50 -6.43 7.56
C ARG A 169 -24.39 -5.83 6.71
N VAL A 170 -24.69 -4.82 5.88
CA VAL A 170 -23.67 -4.08 5.15
C VAL A 170 -22.81 -3.28 6.12
N ALA A 171 -23.42 -2.66 7.14
CA ALA A 171 -22.68 -1.96 8.19
C ALA A 171 -21.78 -2.91 8.98
N ALA A 172 -22.31 -4.06 9.41
CA ALA A 172 -21.52 -5.08 10.10
C ALA A 172 -20.35 -5.59 9.24
N ARG A 173 -20.58 -5.79 7.94
CA ARG A 173 -19.53 -6.21 7.02
C ARG A 173 -18.44 -5.15 6.85
N ALA A 174 -18.81 -3.88 6.73
CA ALA A 174 -17.85 -2.76 6.68
C ALA A 174 -16.99 -2.69 7.96
N ALA A 175 -17.60 -2.86 9.14
CA ALA A 175 -16.89 -2.90 10.41
C ALA A 175 -15.88 -4.07 10.46
N GLN A 176 -16.28 -5.28 10.07
CA GLN A 176 -15.38 -6.43 9.98
C GLN A 176 -14.17 -6.18 9.06
N LEU A 177 -14.39 -5.49 7.92
CA LEU A 177 -13.31 -5.17 6.98
C LEU A 177 -12.31 -4.17 7.57
N LEU A 178 -12.81 -3.21 8.35
CA LEU A 178 -11.97 -2.24 9.08
C LEU A 178 -11.15 -2.92 10.19
N GLU A 179 -11.80 -3.75 11.01
CA GLU A 179 -11.15 -4.50 12.10
C GLU A 179 -10.10 -5.48 11.58
N ALA A 180 -10.38 -6.14 10.46
CA ALA A 180 -9.42 -7.05 9.82
C ALA A 180 -8.23 -6.34 9.14
N GLY A 181 -8.18 -5.00 9.14
CA GLY A 181 -7.14 -4.25 8.43
C GLY A 181 -7.10 -4.54 6.92
N SER A 182 -8.24 -4.90 6.33
CA SER A 182 -8.33 -5.25 4.92
C SER A 182 -7.93 -4.06 4.05
N SER A 183 -7.13 -4.32 3.03
CA SER A 183 -6.61 -3.27 2.13
C SER A 183 -7.11 -3.40 0.69
N ALA A 184 -7.85 -4.45 0.36
CA ALA A 184 -8.33 -4.72 -0.98
C ALA A 184 -9.81 -4.43 -1.11
N SER A 185 -10.15 -3.43 -1.95
CA SER A 185 -11.54 -3.14 -2.34
C SER A 185 -12.14 -4.32 -3.10
N LYS A 186 -13.44 -4.59 -2.90
CA LYS A 186 -14.10 -5.78 -3.45
C LYS A 186 -15.61 -5.61 -3.62
N LEU A 187 -16.14 -6.29 -4.61
CA LEU A 187 -17.56 -6.46 -4.84
C LEU A 187 -18.03 -7.75 -4.16
N GLU A 188 -19.03 -7.67 -3.30
CA GLU A 188 -19.62 -8.82 -2.59
C GLU A 188 -21.15 -8.78 -2.67
N SER A 189 -21.79 -9.96 -2.54
CA SER A 189 -23.23 -10.03 -2.34
C SER A 189 -23.56 -10.05 -0.85
N VAL A 190 -24.35 -9.09 -0.40
CA VAL A 190 -24.83 -8.98 0.99
C VAL A 190 -26.36 -8.90 0.96
N ASP A 191 -27.04 -9.88 1.55
CA ASP A 191 -28.52 -9.99 1.54
C ASP A 191 -29.16 -9.89 0.14
N GLY A 192 -28.51 -10.47 -0.88
CA GLY A 192 -28.99 -10.44 -2.26
C GLY A 192 -28.76 -9.13 -3.00
N HIS A 193 -28.09 -8.16 -2.38
CA HIS A 193 -27.64 -6.92 -3.01
C HIS A 193 -26.15 -7.00 -3.34
N GLU A 194 -25.77 -6.49 -4.53
CA GLU A 194 -24.36 -6.27 -4.84
C GLU A 194 -23.87 -5.01 -4.13
N VAL A 195 -22.81 -5.17 -3.34
CA VAL A 195 -22.19 -4.08 -2.56
C VAL A 195 -20.70 -4.03 -2.88
N PHE A 196 -20.23 -2.89 -3.32
CA PHE A 196 -18.81 -2.63 -3.47
C PHE A 196 -18.29 -1.98 -2.18
N PHE A 197 -17.36 -2.66 -1.53
CA PHE A 197 -16.63 -2.13 -0.39
C PHE A 197 -15.30 -1.56 -0.89
N ASP A 198 -15.24 -0.25 -0.95
CA ASP A 198 -14.02 0.48 -1.30
C ASP A 198 -13.28 0.86 -0.02
N LEU A 199 -12.02 0.44 0.08
CA LEU A 199 -11.26 0.48 1.32
C LEU A 199 -10.17 1.55 1.24
N SER A 200 -10.11 2.39 2.27
CA SER A 200 -9.00 3.29 2.54
C SER A 200 -8.23 2.77 3.75
N THR A 201 -6.93 2.62 3.59
CA THR A 201 -6.01 2.30 4.68
C THR A 201 -5.20 3.54 5.03
N SER A 202 -4.61 3.56 6.22
CA SER A 202 -3.62 4.59 6.55
C SER A 202 -2.54 4.65 5.47
N VAL A 203 -2.03 5.85 5.21
CA VAL A 203 -0.85 6.02 4.36
C VAL A 203 0.29 5.20 4.96
N PRO A 204 0.92 4.32 4.20
CA PRO A 204 2.05 3.56 4.71
C PRO A 204 3.18 4.51 5.12
N GLU A 205 3.80 4.22 6.23
CA GLU A 205 4.84 5.05 6.82
C GLU A 205 6.19 4.34 6.73
N LEU A 206 7.23 5.07 6.31
CA LEU A 206 8.61 4.61 6.30
C LEU A 206 9.44 5.47 7.25
N VAL A 207 9.92 4.87 8.33
CA VAL A 207 10.80 5.49 9.30
C VAL A 207 12.24 5.08 9.00
N LEU A 208 13.08 6.03 8.66
CA LEU A 208 14.49 5.83 8.34
C LEU A 208 15.36 6.29 9.51
N PHE A 209 15.99 5.37 10.20
CA PHE A 209 17.02 5.70 11.19
C PHE A 209 18.37 5.87 10.51
N GLY A 210 18.79 7.12 10.32
CA GLY A 210 20.00 7.53 9.62
C GLY A 210 19.70 8.31 8.34
N GLY A 211 20.05 9.61 8.34
CA GLY A 211 19.86 10.55 7.23
C GLY A 211 21.11 10.70 6.33
N GLY A 212 21.98 9.70 6.28
CA GLY A 212 23.17 9.72 5.42
C GLY A 212 22.84 9.73 3.93
N PRO A 213 23.86 9.95 3.05
CA PRO A 213 23.64 10.04 1.59
C PRO A 213 22.90 8.84 1.00
N GLY A 214 23.05 7.64 1.57
CA GLY A 214 22.32 6.45 1.14
C GLY A 214 20.82 6.48 1.43
N ALA A 215 20.37 7.28 2.41
CA ALA A 215 18.96 7.43 2.74
C ALA A 215 18.22 8.37 1.76
N VAL A 216 18.91 9.28 1.09
CA VAL A 216 18.30 10.27 0.20
C VAL A 216 17.51 9.62 -0.94
N PRO A 217 18.08 8.72 -1.76
CA PRO A 217 17.32 8.07 -2.83
C PRO A 217 16.23 7.17 -2.29
N LEU A 218 16.41 6.51 -1.13
CA LEU A 218 15.39 5.68 -0.50
C LEU A 218 14.17 6.51 -0.08
N ALA A 219 14.40 7.65 0.59
CA ALA A 219 13.35 8.57 0.98
C ALA A 219 12.58 9.12 -0.22
N ALA A 220 13.29 9.61 -1.24
CA ALA A 220 12.69 10.18 -2.44
C ALA A 220 11.80 9.14 -3.18
N ARG A 221 12.30 7.93 -3.40
CA ARG A 221 11.54 6.86 -4.06
C ARG A 221 10.37 6.36 -3.23
N ALA A 222 10.52 6.32 -1.90
CA ALA A 222 9.42 5.97 -1.00
C ALA A 222 8.25 6.98 -1.11
N VAL A 223 8.56 8.29 -1.12
CA VAL A 223 7.55 9.34 -1.34
C VAL A 223 6.88 9.19 -2.71
N GLU A 224 7.63 8.92 -3.77
CA GLU A 224 7.09 8.71 -5.13
C GLU A 224 6.08 7.56 -5.20
N ILE A 225 6.30 6.49 -4.43
CA ILE A 225 5.38 5.35 -4.38
C ILE A 225 4.31 5.47 -3.28
N GLY A 226 4.24 6.62 -2.58
CA GLY A 226 3.14 6.99 -1.70
C GLY A 226 3.33 6.71 -0.22
N PHE A 227 4.58 6.54 0.27
CA PHE A 227 4.87 6.49 1.69
C PHE A 227 4.95 7.90 2.29
N ARG A 228 4.48 8.06 3.52
CA ARG A 228 4.92 9.14 4.40
C ARG A 228 6.29 8.75 4.93
N VAL A 229 7.30 9.58 4.68
CA VAL A 229 8.67 9.30 5.08
C VAL A 229 9.08 10.17 6.26
N ILE A 230 9.66 9.53 7.28
CA ILE A 230 10.21 10.18 8.47
C ILE A 230 11.69 9.81 8.55
N VAL A 231 12.56 10.80 8.53
CA VAL A 231 14.01 10.61 8.64
C VAL A 231 14.47 11.01 10.03
N VAL A 232 15.04 10.06 10.76
CA VAL A 232 15.52 10.23 12.13
C VAL A 232 17.04 10.27 12.15
N ASP A 233 17.63 11.41 12.44
CA ASP A 233 19.08 11.56 12.61
C ASP A 233 19.39 12.79 13.47
N PRO A 234 20.22 12.70 14.51
CA PRO A 234 20.56 13.85 15.36
C PRO A 234 21.40 14.91 14.65
N ARG A 235 21.99 14.56 13.50
CA ARG A 235 22.87 15.46 12.74
C ARG A 235 22.05 16.29 11.74
N THR A 236 21.64 17.48 12.14
CA THR A 236 20.86 18.41 11.29
C THR A 236 21.61 18.89 10.04
N SER A 237 22.94 18.79 10.02
CA SER A 237 23.73 19.07 8.82
C SER A 237 23.57 17.99 7.74
N VAL A 238 23.11 16.79 8.10
CA VAL A 238 22.92 15.65 7.22
C VAL A 238 21.43 15.47 6.90
N ALA A 239 20.61 15.35 7.93
CA ALA A 239 19.16 15.26 7.81
C ALA A 239 18.56 16.67 7.85
N ASN A 240 18.24 17.20 6.68
CA ASN A 240 17.68 18.53 6.50
C ASN A 240 16.74 18.59 5.28
N THR A 241 15.96 19.64 5.16
CA THR A 241 14.98 19.82 4.09
C THR A 241 15.60 19.95 2.68
N ALA A 242 16.86 20.30 2.57
CA ALA A 242 17.55 20.34 1.27
C ALA A 242 17.86 18.91 0.76
N SER A 243 18.21 18.01 1.68
CA SER A 243 18.48 16.60 1.36
C SER A 243 17.17 15.76 1.28
N PHE A 244 16.16 16.14 2.05
CA PHE A 244 14.88 15.40 2.16
C PHE A 244 13.69 16.38 2.05
N PRO A 245 13.43 16.94 0.85
CA PRO A 245 12.43 18.02 0.69
C PRO A 245 11.00 17.58 1.01
N ASP A 246 10.68 16.30 0.79
CA ASP A 246 9.33 15.75 0.93
C ASP A 246 9.19 14.79 2.13
N ALA A 247 10.18 14.75 3.03
CA ALA A 247 10.15 13.93 4.23
C ALA A 247 10.06 14.79 5.50
N GLU A 248 9.46 14.20 6.53
CA GLU A 248 9.50 14.74 7.88
C GLU A 248 10.87 14.43 8.51
N ILE A 249 11.49 15.42 9.13
CA ILE A 249 12.80 15.26 9.74
C ILE A 249 12.67 15.34 11.24
N VAL A 250 13.13 14.32 11.93
CA VAL A 250 13.17 14.23 13.37
C VAL A 250 14.64 14.23 13.84
N ALA A 251 15.08 15.35 14.38
CA ALA A 251 16.40 15.47 14.97
C ALA A 251 16.38 14.86 16.38
N ALA A 252 16.67 13.56 16.50
CA ALA A 252 16.58 12.86 17.77
C ALA A 252 17.81 11.97 18.03
N HIS A 253 18.30 12.02 19.26
CA HIS A 253 19.20 11.03 19.84
C HIS A 253 18.41 9.81 20.34
N PRO A 254 19.03 8.62 20.51
CA PRO A 254 18.34 7.42 20.95
C PRO A 254 17.45 7.57 22.18
N GLU A 255 17.88 8.36 23.16
CA GLU A 255 17.15 8.61 24.41
C GLU A 255 15.82 9.34 24.19
N GLN A 256 15.68 10.01 23.05
CA GLN A 256 14.51 10.81 22.68
C GLN A 256 13.54 10.05 21.75
N TYR A 257 13.88 8.84 21.31
CA TYR A 257 13.03 8.08 20.39
C TYR A 257 11.61 7.87 20.92
N PRO A 258 11.40 7.50 22.20
CA PRO A 258 10.06 7.27 22.73
C PRO A 258 9.13 8.50 22.67
N GLU A 259 9.71 9.69 22.72
CA GLU A 259 8.96 10.95 22.72
C GLU A 259 8.76 11.55 21.33
N LEU A 260 9.76 11.37 20.43
CA LEU A 260 9.84 12.12 19.18
C LEU A 260 9.59 11.26 17.93
N VAL A 261 9.84 9.96 18.00
CA VAL A 261 9.80 9.10 16.79
C VAL A 261 8.51 8.28 16.78
N PRO A 262 7.57 8.55 15.88
CA PRO A 262 6.34 7.78 15.80
C PRO A 262 6.59 6.44 15.09
N VAL A 263 6.65 5.34 15.84
CA VAL A 263 6.64 3.99 15.29
C VAL A 263 5.37 3.28 15.72
N SER A 264 4.65 2.72 14.77
CA SER A 264 3.38 2.02 14.98
C SER A 264 3.41 0.64 14.31
N PRO A 265 2.44 -0.25 14.60
CA PRO A 265 2.31 -1.52 13.87
C PRO A 265 2.12 -1.38 12.34
N HIS A 266 1.85 -0.18 11.83
CA HIS A 266 1.71 0.10 10.41
C HIS A 266 2.96 0.70 9.78
N SER A 267 3.96 1.03 10.60
CA SER A 267 5.22 1.62 10.14
C SER A 267 6.13 0.56 9.52
N HIS A 268 6.93 0.98 8.55
CA HIS A 268 8.04 0.21 7.99
C HIS A 268 9.32 0.90 8.45
N VAL A 269 10.20 0.18 9.13
CA VAL A 269 11.43 0.73 9.71
C VAL A 269 12.63 0.26 8.91
N VAL A 270 13.52 1.17 8.54
CA VAL A 270 14.84 0.85 7.95
C VAL A 270 15.93 1.53 8.77
N ILE A 271 16.86 0.72 9.28
CA ILE A 271 17.99 1.17 10.12
C ILE A 271 19.25 1.21 9.27
N MET A 272 19.81 2.42 9.10
CA MET A 272 20.94 2.69 8.21
C MET A 272 21.83 3.84 8.69
N ASN A 273 22.04 3.96 10.03
CA ASN A 273 22.89 5.01 10.61
C ASN A 273 24.39 4.86 10.30
N HIS A 274 24.84 3.67 9.89
CA HIS A 274 26.25 3.31 9.77
C HIS A 274 27.08 3.47 11.07
N HIS A 275 26.40 3.58 12.20
CA HIS A 275 26.99 3.69 13.54
C HIS A 275 26.43 2.59 14.45
N LEU A 276 27.28 1.68 14.92
CA LEU A 276 26.85 0.45 15.57
C LEU A 276 25.94 0.72 16.80
N GLU A 277 26.31 1.69 17.63
CA GLU A 277 25.54 2.05 18.82
C GLU A 277 24.15 2.60 18.48
N ARG A 278 24.08 3.52 17.48
CA ARG A 278 22.78 4.07 17.04
C ARG A 278 21.92 3.01 16.38
N ASP A 279 22.51 2.13 15.57
CA ASP A 279 21.76 1.04 14.94
C ASP A 279 21.22 0.07 15.99
N ARG A 280 21.98 -0.17 17.08
CA ARG A 280 21.58 -0.99 18.21
C ARG A 280 20.35 -0.41 18.92
N GLU A 281 20.39 0.87 19.29
CA GLU A 281 19.30 1.51 19.99
C GLU A 281 18.04 1.64 19.09
N ALA A 282 18.22 1.95 17.79
CA ALA A 282 17.13 1.97 16.83
C ALA A 282 16.49 0.58 16.65
N LEU A 283 17.29 -0.49 16.67
CA LEU A 283 16.79 -1.86 16.56
C LEU A 283 15.94 -2.25 17.77
N VAL A 284 16.41 -1.98 18.99
CA VAL A 284 15.66 -2.25 20.22
C VAL A 284 14.35 -1.50 20.21
N TYR A 285 14.41 -0.20 19.91
CA TYR A 285 13.23 0.65 19.81
C TYR A 285 12.22 0.12 18.77
N ALA A 286 12.67 -0.26 17.59
CA ALA A 286 11.80 -0.81 16.54
C ALA A 286 11.16 -2.13 16.98
N ILE A 287 11.92 -3.05 17.57
CA ILE A 287 11.41 -4.34 18.02
C ILE A 287 10.32 -4.18 19.08
N GLU A 288 10.51 -3.29 20.04
CA GLU A 288 9.55 -3.01 21.13
C GLU A 288 8.21 -2.47 20.59
N HIS A 289 8.24 -1.72 19.48
CA HIS A 289 7.03 -1.13 18.84
C HIS A 289 6.38 -2.02 17.80
N THR A 290 6.95 -3.18 17.50
CA THR A 290 6.39 -4.19 16.60
C THR A 290 5.84 -3.65 15.27
N PRO A 291 6.64 -2.89 14.48
CA PRO A 291 6.18 -2.36 13.19
C PRO A 291 5.90 -3.49 12.20
N ALA A 292 5.25 -3.15 11.09
CA ALA A 292 4.94 -4.08 10.00
C ALA A 292 6.20 -4.66 9.33
N TYR A 293 7.31 -3.92 9.39
CA TYR A 293 8.57 -4.31 8.76
C TYR A 293 9.76 -3.69 9.50
N ILE A 294 10.83 -4.46 9.67
CA ILE A 294 12.11 -3.97 10.19
C ILE A 294 13.23 -4.45 9.25
N GLY A 295 13.93 -3.52 8.62
CA GLY A 295 15.11 -3.80 7.80
C GLY A 295 16.36 -3.16 8.39
N VAL A 296 17.49 -3.89 8.37
CA VAL A 296 18.78 -3.38 8.83
C VAL A 296 19.79 -3.43 7.69
N LEU A 297 20.33 -2.26 7.33
CA LEU A 297 21.32 -2.13 6.28
C LEU A 297 22.69 -2.63 6.77
N GLY A 298 23.32 -3.41 5.92
CA GLY A 298 24.68 -3.92 6.12
C GLY A 298 24.76 -5.43 6.14
N PRO A 299 25.99 -5.97 6.06
CA PRO A 299 26.20 -7.39 5.94
C PRO A 299 25.83 -8.14 7.23
N ARG A 300 25.45 -9.40 7.10
CA ARG A 300 25.05 -10.28 8.22
C ARG A 300 26.02 -10.24 9.41
N ARG A 301 27.33 -10.27 9.17
CA ARG A 301 28.34 -10.16 10.24
C ARG A 301 28.24 -8.87 11.07
N ARG A 302 27.76 -7.77 10.48
CA ARG A 302 27.54 -6.53 11.23
C ARG A 302 26.32 -6.65 12.13
N PHE A 303 25.27 -7.28 11.65
CA PHE A 303 24.07 -7.54 12.44
C PHE A 303 24.34 -8.51 13.60
N GLU A 304 25.11 -9.57 13.36
CA GLU A 304 25.55 -10.50 14.41
C GLU A 304 26.31 -9.76 15.54
N LYS A 305 27.27 -8.89 15.19
CA LYS A 305 27.97 -8.06 16.18
C LYS A 305 27.04 -7.13 16.97
N LEU A 306 25.97 -6.67 16.35
CA LEU A 306 24.97 -5.84 17.01
C LEU A 306 24.18 -6.66 18.03
N LEU A 307 23.79 -7.88 17.68
CA LEU A 307 23.14 -8.82 18.60
C LEU A 307 24.04 -9.26 19.73
N ASP A 308 25.35 -9.56 19.47
CA ASP A 308 26.33 -9.89 20.47
C ASP A 308 26.52 -8.76 21.50
N ALA A 309 26.52 -7.49 21.02
CA ALA A 309 26.61 -6.34 21.91
C ALA A 309 25.37 -6.21 22.81
N LEU A 310 24.16 -6.44 22.26
CA LEU A 310 22.92 -6.47 23.03
C LEU A 310 22.91 -7.60 24.06
N GLU A 311 23.40 -8.76 23.69
CA GLU A 311 23.52 -9.91 24.62
C GLU A 311 24.46 -9.60 25.79
N ALA A 312 25.60 -8.98 25.52
CA ALA A 312 26.56 -8.57 26.55
C ALA A 312 25.95 -7.54 27.54
N GLU A 313 24.96 -6.78 27.12
CA GLU A 313 24.22 -5.84 27.96
C GLU A 313 22.95 -6.44 28.60
N GLY A 314 22.67 -7.73 28.35
CA GLY A 314 21.44 -8.38 28.83
C GLY A 314 20.15 -7.87 28.14
N ARG A 315 20.25 -7.26 26.97
CA ARG A 315 19.16 -6.64 26.18
C ARG A 315 18.87 -7.37 24.87
N LYS A 316 19.42 -8.56 24.68
CA LYS A 316 19.21 -9.33 23.43
C LYS A 316 17.73 -9.63 23.24
N PRO A 317 17.14 -9.29 22.08
CA PRO A 317 15.78 -9.66 21.76
C PRO A 317 15.61 -11.18 21.67
N ASP A 318 14.38 -11.66 21.86
CA ASP A 318 14.06 -13.07 21.65
C ASP A 318 14.25 -13.49 20.18
N GLU A 319 14.32 -14.80 19.95
CA GLU A 319 14.56 -15.34 18.61
C GLU A 319 13.45 -14.97 17.62
N ASP A 320 12.19 -14.93 18.05
CA ASP A 320 11.05 -14.58 17.22
C ASP A 320 11.11 -13.12 16.79
N ALA A 321 11.55 -12.22 17.66
CA ALA A 321 11.77 -10.82 17.33
C ALA A 321 12.91 -10.64 16.32
N VAL A 322 14.02 -11.38 16.51
CA VAL A 322 15.16 -11.36 15.57
C VAL A 322 14.76 -11.91 14.20
N HIS A 323 13.93 -12.96 14.16
CA HIS A 323 13.47 -13.55 12.90
C HIS A 323 12.60 -12.61 12.05
N ARG A 324 11.98 -11.59 12.65
CA ARG A 324 11.22 -10.56 11.93
C ARG A 324 12.09 -9.47 11.31
N VAL A 325 13.38 -9.46 11.61
CA VAL A 325 14.32 -8.46 11.08
C VAL A 325 14.92 -8.92 9.76
N HIS A 326 14.76 -8.14 8.74
CA HIS A 326 15.35 -8.34 7.42
C HIS A 326 16.80 -7.84 7.44
N ASN A 327 17.76 -8.77 7.43
CA ASN A 327 19.19 -8.45 7.34
C ASN A 327 19.96 -9.53 6.56
N PRO A 328 20.71 -9.18 5.53
CA PRO A 328 20.75 -7.85 4.89
C PRO A 328 19.37 -7.42 4.33
N VAL A 329 19.04 -6.15 4.46
CA VAL A 329 17.79 -5.60 3.94
C VAL A 329 17.79 -5.52 2.42
N GLY A 330 16.66 -5.84 1.79
CA GLY A 330 16.45 -5.73 0.35
C GLY A 330 16.45 -7.07 -0.40
N LEU A 331 15.91 -7.05 -1.61
CA LEU A 331 15.95 -8.19 -2.52
C LEU A 331 17.33 -8.35 -3.15
N ASP A 332 17.75 -9.58 -3.39
CA ASP A 332 19.00 -9.89 -4.09
C ASP A 332 18.89 -9.57 -5.59
N ILE A 333 19.24 -8.34 -5.94
CA ILE A 333 19.26 -7.84 -7.33
C ILE A 333 20.67 -7.43 -7.77
N GLY A 334 21.71 -7.68 -6.96
CA GLY A 334 23.08 -7.26 -7.24
C GLY A 334 23.29 -5.75 -7.11
N ALA A 335 22.54 -5.08 -6.24
CA ALA A 335 22.60 -3.63 -6.05
C ALA A 335 23.96 -3.16 -5.49
N GLU A 336 24.58 -2.16 -6.10
CA GLU A 336 25.88 -1.62 -5.68
C GLU A 336 25.78 -0.13 -5.23
N GLY A 337 25.05 0.70 -5.96
CA GLY A 337 24.90 2.13 -5.67
C GLY A 337 23.73 2.44 -4.72
N PRO A 338 23.70 3.63 -4.10
CA PRO A 338 22.63 4.04 -3.19
C PRO A 338 21.25 3.99 -3.83
N GLU A 339 21.12 4.34 -5.11
CA GLU A 339 19.87 4.30 -5.86
C GLU A 339 19.36 2.88 -6.10
N GLU A 340 20.28 1.95 -6.40
CA GLU A 340 19.96 0.54 -6.61
C GLU A 340 19.62 -0.15 -5.29
N ILE A 341 20.34 0.16 -4.22
CA ILE A 341 20.04 -0.30 -2.86
C ILE A 341 18.65 0.18 -2.43
N ALA A 342 18.31 1.45 -2.70
CA ALA A 342 16.99 1.98 -2.42
C ALA A 342 15.88 1.21 -3.15
N LEU A 343 16.11 0.87 -4.43
CA LEU A 343 15.18 0.06 -5.22
C LEU A 343 15.03 -1.34 -4.64
N SER A 344 16.12 -1.99 -4.26
CA SER A 344 16.14 -3.30 -3.63
C SER A 344 15.33 -3.33 -2.34
N ILE A 345 15.55 -2.35 -1.45
CA ILE A 345 14.84 -2.22 -0.17
C ILE A 345 13.34 -1.99 -0.39
N LEU A 346 12.98 -1.05 -1.24
CA LEU A 346 11.57 -0.74 -1.50
C LEU A 346 10.84 -1.90 -2.18
N ALA A 347 11.51 -2.65 -3.06
CA ALA A 347 10.93 -3.84 -3.67
C ALA A 347 10.62 -4.91 -2.63
N GLU A 348 11.49 -5.13 -1.64
CA GLU A 348 11.25 -6.05 -0.53
C GLU A 348 10.08 -5.58 0.34
N ILE A 349 10.08 -4.30 0.77
CA ILE A 349 9.00 -3.73 1.56
C ILE A 349 7.65 -3.89 0.85
N LEU A 350 7.57 -3.61 -0.45
CA LEU A 350 6.37 -3.78 -1.25
C LEU A 350 5.94 -5.25 -1.37
N ALA A 351 6.89 -6.18 -1.49
CA ALA A 351 6.62 -7.61 -1.54
C ALA A 351 6.01 -8.09 -0.22
N GLU A 352 6.62 -7.74 0.91
CA GLU A 352 6.13 -8.08 2.25
C GLU A 352 4.75 -7.46 2.52
N GLN A 353 4.58 -6.17 2.29
CA GLN A 353 3.30 -5.46 2.47
C GLN A 353 2.15 -6.09 1.67
N ARG A 354 2.46 -6.65 0.49
CA ARG A 354 1.48 -7.25 -0.41
C ARG A 354 1.36 -8.76 -0.31
N GLY A 355 2.18 -9.41 0.52
CA GLY A 355 2.22 -10.86 0.69
C GLY A 355 2.76 -11.60 -0.56
N HIS A 356 3.75 -11.02 -1.22
CA HIS A 356 4.46 -11.60 -2.36
C HIS A 356 5.88 -12.02 -1.99
N SER A 357 6.48 -12.90 -2.81
CA SER A 357 7.82 -13.46 -2.55
C SER A 357 8.98 -12.60 -3.06
N GLY A 358 8.70 -11.57 -3.87
CA GLY A 358 9.75 -10.80 -4.55
C GLY A 358 10.53 -11.58 -5.64
N THR A 359 10.10 -12.79 -6.01
CA THR A 359 10.70 -13.58 -7.10
C THR A 359 10.32 -13.05 -8.46
N ARG A 360 11.02 -13.48 -9.52
CA ARG A 360 10.71 -13.07 -10.90
C ARG A 360 9.30 -13.50 -11.30
N LEU A 361 8.55 -12.59 -11.93
CA LEU A 361 7.18 -12.86 -12.38
C LEU A 361 7.11 -13.98 -13.41
N MET A 362 8.14 -14.16 -14.25
CA MET A 362 8.19 -15.24 -15.23
C MET A 362 8.21 -16.64 -14.59
N ASP A 363 8.66 -16.75 -13.34
CA ASP A 363 8.73 -18.02 -12.61
C ASP A 363 7.43 -18.32 -11.85
N LYS A 364 6.43 -17.41 -11.92
CA LYS A 364 5.17 -17.53 -11.22
C LYS A 364 4.17 -18.32 -12.05
N GLY A 365 3.78 -19.51 -11.59
CA GLY A 365 2.79 -20.39 -12.25
C GLY A 365 1.33 -19.98 -12.10
N SER A 366 1.05 -18.83 -11.43
CA SER A 366 -0.30 -18.30 -11.18
C SER A 366 -0.45 -16.88 -11.71
N GLY A 367 -1.66 -16.31 -11.66
CA GLY A 367 -1.93 -14.93 -12.08
C GLY A 367 -1.00 -13.93 -11.38
N ILE A 368 -0.58 -12.86 -12.09
CA ILE A 368 0.38 -11.86 -11.60
C ILE A 368 -0.01 -11.32 -10.21
N HIS A 369 -1.31 -11.19 -9.97
CA HIS A 369 -1.85 -10.57 -8.76
C HIS A 369 -2.35 -11.55 -7.68
N GLU A 370 -2.21 -12.87 -7.88
CA GLU A 370 -2.55 -13.84 -6.85
C GLU A 370 -1.54 -13.78 -5.70
N ARG A 371 -2.04 -13.62 -4.47
CA ARG A 371 -1.23 -13.68 -3.26
C ARG A 371 -0.76 -15.11 -3.02
N ARG A 372 0.40 -15.28 -2.39
CA ARG A 372 0.76 -16.57 -1.79
C ARG A 372 -0.35 -16.95 -0.80
N SER A 373 -0.95 -18.14 -0.95
CA SER A 373 -1.74 -18.71 0.14
C SER A 373 -0.82 -18.79 1.35
N SER A 374 -1.27 -18.22 2.48
CA SER A 374 -0.53 -18.23 3.75
C SER A 374 -0.26 -19.68 4.19
N ARG A 375 0.86 -20.25 3.73
CA ARG A 375 1.46 -21.40 4.39
C ARG A 375 2.19 -20.82 5.60
N VAL A 376 1.69 -21.17 6.78
CA VAL A 376 2.38 -21.06 8.06
C VAL A 376 3.86 -21.35 7.84
N HIS A 377 4.75 -20.42 8.26
CA HIS A 377 6.20 -20.57 8.17
C HIS A 377 6.66 -21.67 9.13
N GLY A 378 6.54 -22.92 8.69
CA GLY A 378 7.28 -24.04 9.21
C GLY A 378 8.42 -24.32 8.24
N ARG A 379 9.55 -23.66 8.35
CA ARG A 379 10.80 -24.09 7.71
C ARG A 379 11.24 -25.39 8.37
N ALA A 380 10.93 -26.52 7.74
CA ALA A 380 11.59 -27.78 8.05
C ALA A 380 13.10 -27.62 7.75
N HIS A 381 13.91 -27.75 8.77
CA HIS A 381 15.35 -27.96 8.63
C HIS A 381 15.56 -29.30 7.91
N SER A 382 15.91 -29.28 6.63
CA SER A 382 16.51 -30.42 5.98
C SER A 382 17.98 -30.47 6.38
N GLY A 383 18.23 -31.17 7.50
CA GLY A 383 19.57 -31.60 7.86
C GLY A 383 20.07 -32.62 6.82
N THR A 384 21.01 -32.20 6.00
CA THR A 384 21.80 -33.09 5.16
C THR A 384 22.73 -33.93 6.03
N ALA A 385 22.26 -35.13 6.32
CA ALA A 385 23.16 -36.17 6.87
C ALA A 385 24.17 -36.53 5.79
N ALA A 386 25.45 -36.23 6.05
CA ALA A 386 26.58 -36.76 5.29
C ALA A 386 26.66 -38.26 5.50
N GLN A 387 26.25 -39.04 4.51
CA GLN A 387 26.60 -40.46 4.48
C GLN A 387 27.90 -40.63 3.72
N GLY A 388 28.90 -41.10 4.51
CA GLY A 388 30.18 -41.49 4.00
C GLY A 388 30.08 -42.58 2.95
N ARG A 389 30.78 -42.42 1.83
CA ARG A 389 31.07 -43.49 0.88
C ARG A 389 32.41 -44.09 1.23
N SER A 390 32.35 -45.31 1.78
CA SER A 390 33.45 -46.27 1.88
C SER A 390 33.88 -46.69 0.49
N ALA A 391 35.17 -46.70 0.27
CA ALA A 391 35.83 -47.29 -0.89
C ALA A 391 35.69 -48.81 -0.88
N ALA A 392 35.39 -49.39 -2.03
CA ALA A 392 35.73 -50.76 -2.34
C ALA A 392 36.28 -50.81 -3.77
N ALA A 393 37.52 -51.17 -3.85
CA ALA A 393 38.25 -51.54 -5.08
C ALA A 393 37.80 -52.90 -5.59
N ALA A 394 37.90 -53.09 -6.88
CA ALA A 394 38.53 -54.22 -7.56
C ALA A 394 37.76 -54.78 -8.78
N GLN A 395 38.50 -54.84 -9.89
CA GLN A 395 38.51 -55.89 -10.91
C GLN A 395 37.31 -55.98 -11.88
N ASN A 396 37.45 -55.53 -13.10
CA ASN A 396 38.04 -56.16 -14.32
C ASN A 396 38.09 -55.15 -15.46
#